data_2561919bfcfb057a4a942ded3dc5f275
#
_entry.id   2561919bfcfb057a4a942ded3dc5f275
#
_cell.length_a   1.000
_cell.length_b   1.000
_cell.length_c   1.000
_cell.angle_alpha   90.00
_cell.angle_beta   90.00
_cell.angle_gamma   90.00
#
_symmetry.space_group_name_H-M   'P 1'
#
loop_
_entity.id
_entity.type
_entity.pdbx_description
1 polymer ?
#
loop_
_entity_poly.entity_id
_entity_poly.type
_entity_poly.pdbx_seq_one_letter_code
_entity_poly.pdbx_strand_id
1 'polypeptide(L)'
;MDNFFQRAFSVVKQIPEGRVGTYGQIARMIGEPRKARYVGFAMHQSPGVAGGVPCHRVVFKDGSLAPGFAFGGPDAQRELLEAEDVRFLDNGKVDMKRFLWEA
;
A
#
# COMPACT_ATOMS: atom_id res chain seq x y z
N MET A 1 8.62 21.32 -6.73
CA MET A 1 7.36 21.66 -6.04
C MET A 1 6.75 20.39 -5.44
N ASP A 2 6.41 20.45 -4.16
CA ASP A 2 5.76 19.33 -3.51
C ASP A 2 4.33 19.18 -4.02
N ASN A 3 3.92 17.98 -4.36
CA ASN A 3 2.57 17.71 -4.82
C ASN A 3 2.01 16.48 -4.11
N PHE A 4 0.73 16.22 -4.32
CA PHE A 4 0.05 15.13 -3.62
C PHE A 4 0.73 13.79 -3.84
N PHE A 5 1.10 13.46 -5.09
CA PHE A 5 1.73 12.17 -5.39
C PHE A 5 3.08 12.04 -4.68
N GLN A 6 3.87 13.09 -4.64
CA GLN A 6 5.17 13.07 -3.95
C GLN A 6 4.99 12.88 -2.45
N ARG A 7 3.99 13.53 -1.86
CA ARG A 7 3.68 13.35 -0.43
C ARG A 7 3.21 11.92 -0.16
N ALA A 8 2.39 11.35 -1.05
CA ALA A 8 1.97 9.96 -0.92
C ALA A 8 3.16 9.00 -0.97
N PHE A 9 4.06 9.19 -1.93
CA PHE A 9 5.26 8.36 -2.02
C PHE A 9 6.11 8.46 -0.77
N SER A 10 6.26 9.65 -0.21
CA SER A 10 7.04 9.87 1.01
C SER A 10 6.47 9.10 2.20
N VAL A 11 5.15 9.06 2.32
CA VAL A 11 4.50 8.30 3.39
C VAL A 11 4.65 6.79 3.16
N VAL A 12 4.41 6.34 1.93
CA VAL A 12 4.50 4.91 1.60
C VAL A 12 5.91 4.37 1.85
N LYS A 13 6.93 5.16 1.59
CA LYS A 13 8.31 4.77 1.89
C LYS A 13 8.56 4.46 3.37
N GLN A 14 7.73 4.96 4.25
CA GLN A 14 7.86 4.73 5.68
C GLN A 14 7.28 3.39 6.13
N ILE A 15 6.45 2.74 5.31
CA ILE A 15 5.87 1.45 5.66
C ILE A 15 6.98 0.41 5.68
N PRO A 16 7.26 -0.21 6.83
CA PRO A 16 8.37 -1.16 6.90
C PRO A 16 8.03 -2.49 6.23
N GLU A 17 9.06 -3.21 5.85
CA GLU A 17 8.93 -4.58 5.35
C GLU A 17 8.18 -5.42 6.39
N GLY A 18 7.24 -6.23 5.94
CA GLY A 18 6.46 -7.07 6.83
C GLY A 18 5.21 -6.40 7.40
N ARG A 19 4.90 -5.19 6.94
CA ARG A 19 3.69 -4.46 7.35
C ARG A 19 2.96 -3.93 6.12
N VAL A 20 1.68 -3.64 6.28
CA VAL A 20 0.87 -3.01 5.24
C VAL A 20 0.20 -1.75 5.77
N GLY A 21 0.06 -0.76 4.92
CA GLY A 21 -0.75 0.44 5.19
C GLY A 21 -1.98 0.43 4.31
N THR A 22 -2.95 1.29 4.62
CA THR A 22 -4.16 1.41 3.81
C THR A 22 -4.19 2.74 3.08
N TYR A 23 -4.94 2.79 1.99
CA TYR A 23 -5.11 4.03 1.23
C TYR A 23 -5.63 5.17 2.13
N GLY A 24 -6.58 4.86 3.00
CA GLY A 24 -7.13 5.86 3.92
C GLY A 24 -6.13 6.30 4.98
N GLN A 25 -5.31 5.39 5.48
CA GLN A 25 -4.27 5.72 6.44
C GLN A 25 -3.25 6.69 5.84
N ILE A 26 -2.82 6.41 4.61
CA ILE A 26 -1.86 7.27 3.91
C ILE A 26 -2.47 8.64 3.65
N ALA A 27 -3.74 8.68 3.21
CA ALA A 27 -4.42 9.96 3.00
C ALA A 27 -4.48 10.80 4.28
N ARG A 28 -4.78 10.17 5.42
CA ARG A 28 -4.79 10.87 6.71
C ARG A 28 -3.40 11.40 7.07
N MET A 29 -2.36 10.63 6.83
CA MET A 29 -1.00 11.05 7.15
C MET A 29 -0.52 12.20 6.29
N ILE A 30 -1.04 12.32 5.06
CA ILE A 30 -0.78 13.46 4.19
C ILE A 30 -1.55 14.71 4.66
N GLY A 31 -2.55 14.53 5.50
CA GLY A 31 -3.43 15.61 5.94
C GLY A 31 -4.65 15.81 5.05
N GLU A 32 -4.97 14.84 4.20
CA GLU A 32 -6.09 14.91 3.26
C GLU A 32 -6.92 13.62 3.32
N PRO A 33 -7.63 13.39 4.45
CA PRO A 33 -8.29 12.10 4.71
C PRO A 33 -9.37 11.71 3.70
N ARG A 34 -9.88 12.67 2.93
CA ARG A 34 -10.90 12.39 1.90
C ARG A 34 -10.29 11.97 0.57
N LYS A 35 -8.95 11.90 0.47
CA LYS A 35 -8.28 11.62 -0.81
C LYS A 35 -7.68 10.22 -0.90
N ALA A 36 -8.26 9.24 -0.20
CA ALA A 36 -7.80 7.86 -0.29
C ALA A 36 -7.79 7.35 -1.74
N ARG A 37 -8.78 7.73 -2.53
CA ARG A 37 -8.86 7.36 -3.94
C ARG A 37 -7.68 7.90 -4.74
N TYR A 38 -7.24 9.12 -4.44
CA TYR A 38 -6.09 9.73 -5.11
C TYR A 38 -4.78 9.06 -4.70
N VAL A 39 -4.71 8.53 -3.49
CA VAL A 39 -3.57 7.69 -3.09
C VAL A 39 -3.50 6.47 -4.00
N GLY A 40 -4.64 5.86 -4.34
CA GLY A 40 -4.69 4.76 -5.30
C GLY A 40 -4.12 5.15 -6.65
N PHE A 41 -4.46 6.33 -7.15
CA PHE A 41 -3.91 6.84 -8.41
C PHE A 41 -2.39 7.05 -8.31
N ALA A 42 -1.91 7.57 -7.18
CA ALA A 42 -0.49 7.75 -6.95
C ALA A 42 0.25 6.40 -6.96
N MET A 43 -0.32 5.39 -6.32
CA MET A 43 0.30 4.05 -6.30
C MET A 43 0.36 3.46 -7.70
N HIS A 44 -0.67 3.67 -8.51
CA HIS A 44 -0.71 3.18 -9.88
C HIS A 44 0.38 3.81 -10.77
N GLN A 45 0.82 5.01 -10.42
CA GLN A 45 1.87 5.73 -11.15
C GLN A 45 3.22 5.72 -10.43
N SER A 46 3.34 4.96 -9.34
CA SER A 46 4.59 4.95 -8.58
C SER A 46 5.69 4.21 -9.35
N PRO A 47 6.97 4.52 -9.06
CA PRO A 47 8.08 3.78 -9.64
C PRO A 47 8.24 2.37 -9.07
N GLY A 48 7.41 2.00 -8.08
CA GLY A 48 7.45 0.68 -7.47
C GLY A 48 8.69 0.43 -6.63
N VAL A 49 8.90 -0.83 -6.27
CA VAL A 49 10.02 -1.25 -5.42
C VAL A 49 11.36 -0.86 -6.04
N ALA A 50 11.49 -1.04 -7.35
CA ALA A 50 12.74 -0.69 -8.06
C ALA A 50 13.08 0.80 -7.93
N GLY A 51 12.07 1.65 -7.81
CA GLY A 51 12.25 3.09 -7.61
C GLY A 51 12.20 3.51 -6.14
N GLY A 52 12.22 2.56 -5.21
CA GLY A 52 12.24 2.85 -3.78
C GLY A 52 10.89 3.14 -3.15
N VAL A 53 9.79 2.90 -3.87
CA VAL A 53 8.43 3.10 -3.34
C VAL A 53 7.75 1.74 -3.20
N PRO A 54 7.60 1.22 -1.96
CA PRO A 54 7.01 -0.11 -1.75
C PRO A 54 5.48 -0.07 -1.88
N CYS A 55 4.97 0.25 -3.08
CA CYS A 55 3.54 0.41 -3.31
C CYS A 55 2.75 -0.89 -3.08
N HIS A 56 3.41 -2.04 -3.13
CA HIS A 56 2.76 -3.31 -2.82
C HIS A 56 2.32 -3.41 -1.35
N ARG A 57 2.86 -2.56 -0.48
CA ARG A 57 2.49 -2.52 0.95
C ARG A 57 1.24 -1.68 1.23
N VAL A 58 0.56 -1.21 0.18
CA VAL A 58 -0.67 -0.44 0.33
C VAL A 58 -1.85 -1.30 -0.10
N VAL A 59 -2.80 -1.49 0.81
CA VAL A 59 -3.96 -2.37 0.61
C VAL A 59 -5.24 -1.64 0.99
N PHE A 60 -6.38 -2.25 0.71
CA PHE A 60 -7.66 -1.70 1.15
C PHE A 60 -7.86 -1.91 2.66
N LYS A 61 -8.79 -1.16 3.22
CA LYS A 61 -9.07 -1.17 4.66
C LYS A 61 -9.35 -2.56 5.20
N ASP A 62 -10.01 -3.41 4.42
CA ASP A 62 -10.35 -4.77 4.82
C ASP A 62 -9.23 -5.78 4.56
N GLY A 63 -8.10 -5.34 4.03
CA GLY A 63 -6.98 -6.20 3.68
C GLY A 63 -7.00 -6.73 2.26
N SER A 64 -8.00 -6.34 1.46
CA SER A 64 -8.07 -6.74 0.04
C SER A 64 -6.93 -6.11 -0.75
N LEU A 65 -6.42 -6.87 -1.72
CA LEU A 65 -5.37 -6.39 -2.61
C LEU A 65 -5.96 -5.57 -3.76
N ALA A 66 -5.13 -4.74 -4.38
CA ALA A 66 -5.56 -3.87 -5.47
C ALA A 66 -5.76 -4.67 -6.75
N PRO A 67 -6.99 -4.74 -7.32
CA PRO A 67 -7.20 -5.47 -8.57
C PRO A 67 -6.40 -4.91 -9.74
N GLY A 68 -6.10 -3.61 -9.68
CA GLY A 68 -5.33 -2.93 -10.72
C GLY A 68 -3.87 -2.69 -10.35
N PHE A 69 -3.28 -3.55 -9.50
CA PHE A 69 -1.88 -3.39 -9.13
C PHE A 69 -1.01 -3.29 -10.38
N ALA A 70 -0.27 -2.17 -10.52
CA ALA A 70 0.42 -1.80 -11.74
C ALA A 70 1.56 -2.73 -12.14
N PHE A 71 2.04 -3.56 -11.22
CA PHE A 71 3.21 -4.41 -11.42
C PHE A 71 2.84 -5.89 -11.49
N GLY A 72 1.73 -6.23 -12.12
CA GLY A 72 1.36 -7.61 -12.39
C GLY A 72 0.06 -8.08 -11.75
N GLY A 73 -0.75 -7.16 -11.24
CA GLY A 73 -2.05 -7.48 -10.67
C GLY A 73 -1.98 -8.01 -9.23
N PRO A 74 -3.13 -8.45 -8.66
CA PRO A 74 -3.19 -8.82 -7.24
C PRO A 74 -2.34 -10.05 -6.89
N ASP A 75 -2.15 -10.98 -7.80
CA ASP A 75 -1.31 -12.14 -7.55
C ASP A 75 0.15 -11.73 -7.34
N ALA A 76 0.64 -10.81 -8.16
CA ALA A 76 2.00 -10.30 -8.00
C ALA A 76 2.15 -9.51 -6.71
N GLN A 77 1.16 -8.72 -6.34
CA GLN A 77 1.17 -7.99 -5.07
C GLN A 77 1.23 -8.97 -3.90
N ARG A 78 0.44 -10.04 -3.95
CA ARG A 78 0.45 -11.07 -2.92
C ARG A 78 1.81 -11.73 -2.79
N GLU A 79 2.43 -12.09 -3.90
CA GLU A 79 3.75 -12.72 -3.89
C GLU A 79 4.79 -11.83 -3.22
N LEU A 80 4.77 -10.53 -3.53
CA LEU A 80 5.70 -9.57 -2.91
C LEU A 80 5.48 -9.48 -1.39
N LEU A 81 4.22 -9.45 -0.96
CA LEU A 81 3.90 -9.40 0.47
C LEU A 81 4.27 -10.69 1.18
N GLU A 82 3.99 -11.85 0.57
CA GLU A 82 4.36 -13.13 1.14
C GLU A 82 5.88 -13.28 1.28
N ALA A 83 6.63 -12.74 0.34
CA ALA A 83 8.09 -12.70 0.44
C ALA A 83 8.59 -11.87 1.62
N GLU A 84 7.76 -10.97 2.14
CA GLU A 84 8.05 -10.18 3.34
C GLU A 84 7.42 -10.77 4.61
N ASP A 85 6.95 -12.01 4.54
CA ASP A 85 6.31 -12.74 5.64
C ASP A 85 4.96 -12.16 6.08
N VAL A 86 4.31 -11.39 5.24
CA VAL A 86 2.93 -10.96 5.48
C VAL A 86 2.01 -12.15 5.26
N ARG A 87 1.11 -12.40 6.20
CA ARG A 87 0.21 -13.56 6.14
C ARG A 87 -1.19 -13.13 5.70
N PHE A 88 -1.86 -14.07 5.04
CA PHE A 88 -3.20 -13.87 4.51
C PHE A 88 -4.18 -14.81 5.20
N LEU A 89 -5.42 -14.33 5.34
CA LEU A 89 -6.53 -15.15 5.83
C LEU A 89 -7.04 -16.07 4.72
N ASP A 90 -7.88 -17.03 5.07
CA ASP A 90 -8.46 -17.99 4.12
C ASP A 90 -9.26 -17.31 3.02
N ASN A 91 -9.79 -16.11 3.28
CA ASN A 91 -10.55 -15.35 2.30
C ASN A 91 -9.66 -14.57 1.30
N GLY A 92 -8.34 -14.72 1.39
CA GLY A 92 -7.38 -14.06 0.51
C GLY A 92 -7.00 -12.64 0.89
N LYS A 93 -7.51 -12.15 2.01
CA LYS A 93 -7.20 -10.79 2.50
C LYS A 93 -6.04 -10.86 3.48
N VAL A 94 -5.28 -9.77 3.57
CA VAL A 94 -4.21 -9.65 4.57
C VAL A 94 -4.81 -9.74 5.97
N ASP A 95 -4.11 -10.43 6.87
CA ASP A 95 -4.47 -10.47 8.29
C ASP A 95 -4.15 -9.11 8.93
N MET A 96 -5.11 -8.20 8.86
CA MET A 96 -4.92 -6.81 9.27
C MET A 96 -4.68 -6.66 10.77
N LYS A 97 -5.17 -7.57 11.59
CA LYS A 97 -4.92 -7.51 13.04
C LYS A 97 -3.43 -7.64 13.36
N ARG A 98 -2.71 -8.41 12.55
CA ARG A 98 -1.30 -8.71 12.80
C ARG A 98 -0.35 -7.82 12.00
N PHE A 99 -0.76 -7.40 10.80
CA PHE A 99 0.18 -6.82 9.84
C PHE A 99 -0.10 -5.35 9.49
N LEU A 100 -1.18 -4.76 10.01
CA LEU A 100 -1.41 -3.33 9.78
C LEU A 100 -0.29 -2.51 10.41
N TRP A 101 0.27 -1.62 9.61
CA TRP A 101 1.30 -0.69 10.07
C TRP A 101 0.70 0.30 11.06
N GLU A 102 1.33 0.42 12.21
CA GLU A 102 0.96 1.41 13.22
C GLU A 102 2.00 2.53 13.15
N ALA A 103 1.61 3.56 12.41
CA ALA A 103 2.50 4.71 12.18
C ALA A 103 2.65 5.60 13.41
#